data_09bd3c58d2464f08740a063630f027ef
#
_entry.id   09bd3c58d2464f08740a063630f027ef
#
_cell.length_a   1.000
_cell.length_b   1.000
_cell.length_c   1.000
_cell.angle_alpha   90.00
_cell.angle_beta   90.00
_cell.angle_gamma   90.00
#
_symmetry.space_group_name_H-M   'P 1'
#
loop_
_entity.id
_entity.type
_entity.pdbx_description
1 polymer ?
#
loop_
_entity_poly.entity_id
_entity_poly.type
_entity_poly.pdbx_seq_one_letter_code
_entity_poly.pdbx_strand_id
1 'polypeptide(L)'
;MPGEIIHLKTRQELKEFTKTSNAFIIDFTATWCGPCKTIAPLIERVWEQIKTKFDMVVVDADEGSDICSFMKVKGYPTLVSF
;
A
#
# COMPACT_ATOMS: atom_id res chain seq x y z
N MET A 1 -12.30 -2.00 -10.38
CA MET A 1 -13.06 -0.83 -9.96
C MET A 1 -12.32 -0.12 -8.85
N PRO A 2 -12.30 1.25 -8.81
CA PRO A 2 -11.66 1.97 -7.72
C PRO A 2 -12.34 1.70 -6.38
N GLY A 3 -11.62 1.99 -5.31
CA GLY A 3 -12.15 1.86 -3.97
C GLY A 3 -11.83 0.56 -3.25
N GLU A 4 -11.00 -0.28 -3.86
CA GLU A 4 -10.60 -1.53 -3.24
C GLU A 4 -9.35 -1.34 -2.38
N ILE A 5 -9.29 -2.07 -1.26
CA ILE A 5 -8.10 -2.17 -0.41
C ILE A 5 -7.61 -3.60 -0.51
N ILE A 6 -6.40 -3.78 -1.02
CA ILE A 6 -5.86 -5.10 -1.35
C ILE A 6 -4.52 -5.29 -0.67
N HIS A 7 -4.32 -6.43 -0.02
CA HIS A 7 -3.05 -6.79 0.62
C HIS A 7 -2.26 -7.69 -0.32
N LEU A 8 -1.07 -7.27 -0.72
CA LEU A 8 -0.20 -8.02 -1.60
C LEU A 8 1.08 -8.40 -0.89
N LYS A 9 1.64 -9.56 -1.24
CA LYS A 9 2.83 -10.10 -0.58
C LYS A 9 4.02 -10.26 -1.51
N THR A 10 3.79 -10.53 -2.80
CA THR A 10 4.88 -10.80 -3.75
C THR A 10 4.88 -9.81 -4.88
N ARG A 11 6.06 -9.62 -5.48
CA ARG A 11 6.19 -8.77 -6.67
C ARG A 11 5.37 -9.30 -7.84
N GLN A 12 5.17 -10.61 -7.92
CA GLN A 12 4.34 -11.21 -8.95
C GLN A 12 2.89 -10.79 -8.78
N GLU A 13 2.38 -10.82 -7.55
CA GLU A 13 1.02 -10.35 -7.26
C GLU A 13 0.86 -8.88 -7.61
N LEU A 14 1.86 -8.06 -7.26
CA LEU A 14 1.84 -6.64 -7.59
C LEU A 14 1.81 -6.44 -9.11
N LYS A 15 2.62 -7.19 -9.84
CA LYS A 15 2.68 -7.11 -11.29
C LYS A 15 1.32 -7.45 -11.91
N GLU A 16 0.67 -8.50 -11.42
CA GLU A 16 -0.65 -8.87 -11.91
C GLU A 16 -1.70 -7.80 -11.60
N PHE A 17 -1.62 -7.22 -10.40
CA PHE A 17 -2.54 -6.16 -9.99
C PHE A 17 -2.42 -4.94 -10.90
N THR A 18 -1.20 -4.54 -11.29
CA THR A 18 -0.99 -3.36 -12.14
C THR A 18 -1.66 -3.48 -13.50
N LYS A 19 -1.96 -4.70 -13.94
CA LYS A 19 -2.64 -4.92 -15.22
C LYS A 19 -4.13 -4.61 -15.15
N THR A 20 -4.69 -4.56 -13.96
CA THR A 20 -6.14 -4.39 -13.76
C THR A 20 -6.52 -3.06 -13.14
N SER A 21 -5.58 -2.36 -12.52
CA SER A 21 -5.85 -1.09 -11.85
C SER A 21 -5.21 0.07 -12.61
N ASN A 22 -6.01 1.10 -12.88
CA ASN A 22 -5.55 2.29 -13.61
C ASN A 22 -4.83 3.29 -12.71
N ALA A 23 -5.23 3.37 -11.45
CA ALA A 23 -4.63 4.29 -10.49
C ALA A 23 -4.70 3.68 -9.11
N PHE A 24 -3.56 3.65 -8.42
CA PHE A 24 -3.50 3.08 -7.08
C PHE A 24 -2.38 3.73 -6.27
N ILE A 25 -2.52 3.59 -4.95
CA ILE A 25 -1.47 3.97 -4.02
C ILE A 25 -1.01 2.72 -3.29
N ILE A 26 0.25 2.70 -2.89
CA ILE A 26 0.78 1.61 -2.06
C ILE A 26 1.13 2.17 -0.70
N ASP A 27 0.57 1.55 0.33
CA ASP A 27 0.84 1.87 1.73
C ASP A 27 1.75 0.77 2.29
N PHE A 28 3.02 1.12 2.50
CA PHE A 28 3.98 0.21 3.12
C PHE A 28 3.94 0.42 4.62
N THR A 29 3.58 -0.61 5.35
CA THR A 29 3.38 -0.55 6.80
C THR A 29 4.03 -1.74 7.50
N ALA A 30 4.01 -1.75 8.83
CA ALA A 30 4.54 -2.87 9.60
C ALA A 30 3.80 -2.94 10.94
N THR A 31 3.57 -4.14 11.44
CA THR A 31 2.86 -4.34 12.70
C THR A 31 3.65 -3.80 13.91
N TRP A 32 4.99 -3.79 13.79
CA TRP A 32 5.88 -3.31 14.85
C TRP A 32 6.21 -1.81 14.74
N CYS A 33 5.64 -1.13 13.79
CA CYS A 33 5.96 0.26 13.49
C CYS A 33 5.04 1.21 14.27
N GLY A 34 5.59 1.90 15.27
CA GLY A 34 4.83 2.92 16.03
C GLY A 34 4.32 4.06 15.17
N PRO A 35 5.17 4.72 14.35
CA PRO A 35 4.73 5.79 13.46
C PRO A 35 3.63 5.37 12.48
N CYS A 36 3.63 4.11 12.04
CA CYS A 36 2.58 3.60 11.16
C CYS A 36 1.22 3.63 11.86
N LYS A 37 1.19 3.26 13.14
CA LYS A 37 -0.03 3.27 13.94
C LYS A 37 -0.53 4.69 14.18
N THR A 38 0.39 5.62 14.37
CA THR A 38 0.07 7.02 14.59
C THR A 38 -0.57 7.65 13.36
N ILE A 39 -0.06 7.33 12.17
CA ILE A 39 -0.55 7.92 10.92
C ILE A 39 -1.78 7.21 10.35
N ALA A 40 -2.08 5.99 10.81
CA ALA A 40 -3.19 5.21 10.27
C ALA A 40 -4.53 5.95 10.22
N PRO A 41 -4.96 6.66 11.27
CA PRO A 41 -6.21 7.40 11.20
C PRO A 41 -6.22 8.49 10.13
N LEU A 42 -5.06 9.12 9.89
CA LEU A 42 -4.95 10.14 8.85
C LEU A 42 -5.06 9.51 7.47
N ILE A 43 -4.42 8.37 7.26
CA ILE A 43 -4.50 7.63 6.00
C ILE A 43 -5.96 7.23 5.73
N GLU A 44 -6.68 6.78 6.75
CA GLU A 44 -8.09 6.42 6.62
C GLU A 44 -8.95 7.60 6.17
N ARG A 45 -8.69 8.79 6.72
CA ARG A 45 -9.42 10.01 6.32
C ARG A 45 -9.13 10.38 4.87
N VAL A 46 -7.86 10.33 4.48
CA VAL A 46 -7.48 10.65 3.10
C VAL A 46 -8.11 9.63 2.15
N TRP A 47 -8.08 8.36 2.54
CA TRP A 47 -8.66 7.28 1.75
C TRP A 47 -10.15 7.54 1.46
N GLU A 48 -10.92 7.97 2.46
CA GLU A 48 -12.34 8.27 2.26
C GLU A 48 -12.57 9.33 1.18
N GLN A 49 -11.61 10.24 1.00
CA GLN A 49 -11.71 11.30 0.00
C GLN A 49 -11.28 10.85 -1.40
N ILE A 50 -10.41 9.84 -1.51
CA ILE A 50 -9.83 9.46 -2.81
C ILE A 50 -10.28 8.09 -3.31
N LYS A 51 -10.99 7.32 -2.51
CA LYS A 51 -11.36 5.94 -2.86
C LYS A 51 -12.22 5.81 -4.11
N THR A 52 -12.85 6.89 -4.56
CA THR A 52 -13.63 6.87 -5.79
C THR A 52 -12.74 6.87 -7.04
N LYS A 53 -11.47 7.21 -6.90
CA LYS A 53 -10.54 7.34 -8.02
C LYS A 53 -9.34 6.39 -7.93
N PHE A 54 -9.07 5.83 -6.77
CA PHE A 54 -7.88 5.01 -6.53
C PHE A 54 -8.22 3.70 -5.85
N ASP A 55 -7.38 2.70 -6.10
CA ASP A 55 -7.31 1.52 -5.25
C ASP A 55 -6.16 1.71 -4.27
N MET A 56 -6.17 1.00 -3.16
CA MET A 56 -5.08 1.01 -2.21
C MET A 56 -4.49 -0.39 -2.08
N VAL A 57 -3.19 -0.50 -2.28
CA VAL A 57 -2.44 -1.72 -2.01
C VAL A 57 -1.75 -1.53 -0.66
N VAL A 58 -1.95 -2.49 0.23
CA VAL A 58 -1.28 -2.49 1.54
C VAL A 58 -0.21 -3.57 1.51
N VAL A 59 1.02 -3.19 1.83
CA VAL A 59 2.17 -4.11 1.87
C VAL A 59 2.77 -4.08 3.26
N ASP A 60 2.74 -5.24 3.93
CA ASP A 60 3.36 -5.40 5.24
C ASP A 60 4.85 -5.66 5.07
N ALA A 61 5.67 -5.06 5.94
CA ALA A 61 7.12 -5.18 5.88
C ALA A 61 7.61 -6.63 5.98
N ASP A 62 6.94 -7.45 6.77
CA ASP A 62 7.35 -8.84 6.98
C ASP A 62 6.74 -9.76 5.94
N GLU A 63 5.41 -9.76 5.82
CA GLU A 63 4.73 -10.63 4.87
C GLU A 63 4.96 -10.21 3.42
N GLY A 64 5.15 -8.93 3.17
CA GLY A 64 5.39 -8.36 1.85
C GLY A 64 6.84 -7.96 1.60
N SER A 65 7.79 -8.57 2.29
CA SER A 65 9.21 -8.21 2.16
C SER A 65 9.72 -8.29 0.72
N ASP A 66 9.16 -9.18 -0.10
CA ASP A 66 9.53 -9.28 -1.51
C ASP A 66 9.24 -7.98 -2.27
N ILE A 67 8.07 -7.40 -2.03
CA ILE A 67 7.69 -6.12 -2.66
C ILE A 67 8.54 -4.99 -2.09
N CYS A 68 8.75 -4.97 -0.77
CA CYS A 68 9.56 -3.95 -0.13
C CYS A 68 10.97 -3.92 -0.70
N SER A 69 11.60 -5.08 -0.89
CA SER A 69 12.91 -5.18 -1.50
C SER A 69 12.90 -4.72 -2.95
N PHE A 70 11.90 -5.14 -3.71
CA PHE A 70 11.75 -4.78 -5.12
C PHE A 70 11.60 -3.27 -5.29
N MET A 71 10.81 -2.63 -4.43
CA MET A 71 10.55 -1.19 -4.48
C MET A 71 11.60 -0.37 -3.72
N LYS A 72 12.57 -1.02 -3.09
CA LYS A 72 13.65 -0.38 -2.34
C LYS A 72 13.15 0.52 -1.21
N VAL A 73 12.14 0.04 -0.50
CA VAL A 73 11.58 0.75 0.66
C VAL A 73 12.60 0.75 1.78
N LYS A 74 12.90 1.93 2.34
CA LYS A 74 13.94 2.09 3.36
C LYS A 74 13.42 2.38 4.75
N GLY A 75 12.17 2.66 4.89
CA GLY A 75 11.57 2.97 6.19
C GLY A 75 10.06 2.94 6.13
N TYR A 76 9.43 2.99 7.30
CA TYR A 76 7.98 2.89 7.42
C TYR A 76 7.46 4.00 8.33
N PRO A 77 6.28 4.57 8.03
CA PRO A 77 5.47 4.26 6.85
C PRO A 77 6.04 4.88 5.58
N THR A 78 5.71 4.30 4.44
CA THR A 78 6.02 4.86 3.14
C THR A 78 4.78 4.75 2.26
N LEU A 79 4.44 5.82 1.55
CA LEU A 79 3.30 5.86 0.65
C LEU A 79 3.79 6.28 -0.74
N VAL A 80 3.37 5.51 -1.75
CA VAL A 80 3.78 5.75 -3.13
C VAL A 80 2.52 5.76 -4.00
N SER A 81 2.42 6.73 -4.90
CA SER A 81 1.29 6.81 -5.84
C SER A 81 1.72 6.43 -7.25
N PHE A 82 0.80 5.85 -7.99
CA PHE A 82 0.99 5.45 -9.37
C PHE A 82 -0.16 5.89 -10.26
#